data_3818d8f2bd48aa1a016bde1164919f35
#
_entry.id   3818d8f2bd48aa1a016bde1164919f35
#
_cell.length_a   1.000
_cell.length_b   1.000
_cell.length_c   1.000
_cell.angle_alpha   90.00
_cell.angle_beta   90.00
_cell.angle_gamma   90.00
#
_symmetry.space_group_name_H-M   'P 1'
#
loop_
_entity.id
_entity.type
_entity.pdbx_description
1 polymer ?
#
loop_
_entity_poly.entity_id
_entity_poly.type
_entity_poly.pdbx_seq_one_letter_code
_entity_poly.pdbx_strand_id
1 'polypeptide(L)'
;MENLCQHRDIDLQLDLCEENPLVSMDTSLFEQVIINIIKNATESIDTHGKVIIRTSSVPLMLELGDTGKGISKEVESKLFSPFFSTKPNGQGIGLIFIREVLMKHGCTFSLRTYPDGITRFKIFF
;
A
#
# COMPACT_ATOMS: atom_id res chain seq x y z
N MET A 1 1.56 13.83 -2.09
CA MET A 1 2.26 12.57 -1.76
C MET A 1 3.70 12.77 -1.35
N GLU A 2 4.42 13.61 -2.06
CA GLU A 2 5.81 13.90 -1.67
C GLU A 2 5.92 14.46 -0.26
N ASN A 3 4.90 15.20 0.20
CA ASN A 3 4.89 15.74 1.55
C ASN A 3 4.97 14.67 2.64
N LEU A 4 4.47 13.47 2.37
CA LEU A 4 4.54 12.38 3.35
C LEU A 4 5.96 11.87 3.55
N CYS A 5 6.85 12.13 2.62
CA CYS A 5 8.24 11.67 2.65
C CYS A 5 9.23 12.74 3.11
N GLN A 6 8.79 13.99 3.31
CA GLN A 6 9.70 15.12 3.55
C GLN A 6 10.39 15.10 4.91
N HIS A 7 9.76 14.49 5.92
CA HIS A 7 10.32 14.49 7.27
C HIS A 7 11.30 13.35 7.52
N ARG A 8 11.48 12.49 6.52
CA ARG A 8 12.40 11.36 6.60
C ARG A 8 13.16 11.26 5.28
N ASP A 9 14.27 10.57 5.31
CA ASP A 9 15.04 10.32 4.09
C ASP A 9 14.42 9.17 3.33
N ILE A 10 13.28 9.41 2.72
CA ILE A 10 12.52 8.40 1.98
C ILE A 10 12.51 8.78 0.50
N ASP A 11 13.02 7.86 -0.31
CA ASP A 11 13.05 8.02 -1.76
C ASP A 11 11.77 7.44 -2.36
N LEU A 12 11.04 8.26 -3.11
CA LEU A 12 9.84 7.82 -3.81
C LEU A 12 10.19 7.50 -5.25
N GLN A 13 10.04 6.24 -5.63
CA GLN A 13 10.33 5.76 -6.98
C GLN A 13 9.05 5.37 -7.70
N LEU A 14 8.95 5.74 -8.97
CA LEU A 14 7.82 5.40 -9.82
C LEU A 14 8.29 4.51 -10.96
N ASP A 15 7.60 3.39 -11.15
CA ASP A 15 7.86 2.46 -12.25
C ASP A 15 6.51 2.17 -12.91
N LEU A 16 6.10 3.05 -13.81
CA LEU A 16 4.78 3.02 -14.41
C LEU A 16 4.82 2.35 -15.77
N CYS A 17 3.79 1.55 -16.07
CA CYS A 17 3.69 0.91 -17.37
C CYS A 17 3.45 1.96 -18.47
N GLU A 18 3.84 1.64 -19.70
CA GLU A 18 3.70 2.57 -20.81
C GLU A 18 2.24 2.75 -21.24
N GLU A 19 1.45 1.70 -21.09
CA GLU A 19 0.02 1.77 -21.41
C GLU A 19 -0.71 2.61 -20.36
N ASN A 20 -1.83 3.19 -20.77
CA ASN A 20 -2.73 3.92 -19.88
C ASN A 20 -4.04 3.14 -19.73
N PRO A 21 -4.03 2.03 -18.99
CA PRO A 21 -5.25 1.25 -18.79
C PRO A 21 -6.28 2.05 -18.00
N LEU A 22 -7.53 1.91 -18.39
CA LEU A 22 -8.63 2.58 -17.71
C LEU A 22 -9.36 1.59 -16.82
N VAL A 23 -9.69 2.04 -15.61
CA VAL A 23 -10.40 1.24 -14.62
C VAL A 23 -11.60 2.04 -14.13
N SER A 24 -12.76 1.41 -14.09
CA SER A 24 -13.96 2.06 -13.58
C SER A 24 -13.95 2.01 -12.05
N MET A 25 -13.90 3.18 -11.41
CA MET A 25 -13.88 3.25 -9.95
C MET A 25 -14.26 4.65 -9.46
N ASP A 26 -14.61 4.72 -8.17
CA ASP A 26 -14.84 6.01 -7.51
C ASP A 26 -13.49 6.67 -7.26
N THR A 27 -13.20 7.74 -7.97
CA THR A 27 -11.92 8.41 -7.92
C THR A 27 -11.58 8.92 -6.52
N SER A 28 -12.56 9.52 -5.84
CA SER A 28 -12.32 10.06 -4.49
C SER A 28 -11.98 8.97 -3.49
N LEU A 29 -12.71 7.86 -3.53
CA LEU A 29 -12.44 6.74 -2.63
C LEU A 29 -11.09 6.11 -2.93
N PHE A 30 -10.75 5.98 -4.22
CA PHE A 30 -9.48 5.38 -4.61
C PHE A 30 -8.30 6.25 -4.22
N GLU A 31 -8.42 7.57 -4.33
CA GLU A 31 -7.38 8.48 -3.84
C GLU A 31 -7.12 8.26 -2.35
N GLN A 32 -8.18 8.11 -1.55
CA GLN A 32 -8.03 7.84 -0.12
C GLN A 32 -7.34 6.50 0.13
N VAL A 33 -7.64 5.49 -0.68
CA VAL A 33 -6.97 4.20 -0.58
C VAL A 33 -5.47 4.36 -0.81
N ILE A 34 -5.08 5.04 -1.89
CA ILE A 34 -3.67 5.24 -2.23
C ILE A 34 -2.95 6.04 -1.15
N ILE A 35 -3.56 7.11 -0.66
CA ILE A 35 -2.98 7.94 0.41
C ILE A 35 -2.76 7.10 1.66
N ASN A 36 -3.75 6.27 2.03
CA ASN A 36 -3.63 5.42 3.21
C ASN A 36 -2.53 4.37 3.06
N ILE A 37 -2.40 3.79 1.87
CA ILE A 37 -1.34 2.80 1.62
C ILE A 37 0.04 3.46 1.71
N ILE A 38 0.20 4.63 1.08
CA ILE A 38 1.48 5.36 1.13
C ILE A 38 1.80 5.78 2.56
N LYS A 39 0.81 6.26 3.29
CA LYS A 39 1.00 6.62 4.69
C LYS A 39 1.48 5.44 5.52
N ASN A 40 0.85 4.28 5.35
CA ASN A 40 1.27 3.07 6.06
C ASN A 40 2.69 2.68 5.69
N ALA A 41 3.04 2.77 4.40
CA ALA A 41 4.39 2.46 3.94
C ALA A 41 5.43 3.39 4.55
N THR A 42 5.17 4.70 4.54
CA THR A 42 6.12 5.67 5.11
C THR A 42 6.24 5.52 6.62
N GLU A 43 5.17 5.19 7.31
CA GLU A 43 5.20 4.99 8.75
C GLU A 43 6.00 3.75 9.16
N SER A 44 6.15 2.78 8.25
CA SER A 44 6.95 1.58 8.54
C SER A 44 8.45 1.83 8.37
N ILE A 45 8.84 2.97 7.80
CA ILE A 45 10.24 3.35 7.57
C ILE A 45 10.67 4.32 8.67
N ASP A 46 11.74 3.97 9.39
CA ASP A 46 12.21 4.82 10.50
C ASP A 46 12.90 6.08 10.01
N THR A 47 14.03 5.95 9.30
CA THR A 47 14.82 7.11 8.86
C THR A 47 15.14 7.09 7.37
N HIS A 48 15.58 5.95 6.86
CA HIS A 48 15.98 5.81 5.46
C HIS A 48 15.20 4.69 4.81
N GLY A 49 14.80 4.90 3.59
CA GLY A 49 14.14 3.83 2.85
C GLY A 49 13.58 4.31 1.54
N LYS A 50 12.80 3.44 0.93
CA LYS A 50 12.18 3.68 -0.37
C LYS A 50 10.72 3.29 -0.33
N VAL A 51 9.91 4.05 -1.07
CA VAL A 51 8.55 3.67 -1.43
C VAL A 51 8.52 3.60 -2.94
N ILE A 52 8.11 2.45 -3.47
CA ILE A 52 8.13 2.18 -4.91
C ILE A 52 6.70 1.96 -5.37
N ILE A 53 6.26 2.74 -6.35
CA ILE A 53 4.93 2.58 -6.94
C ILE A 53 5.12 2.03 -8.35
N ARG A 54 4.53 0.88 -8.61
CA ARG A 54 4.65 0.19 -9.88
C ARG A 54 3.28 -0.12 -10.44
N THR A 55 3.11 0.07 -11.74
CA THR A 55 1.89 -0.33 -12.43
C THR A 55 2.20 -1.34 -13.52
N SER A 56 1.20 -2.17 -13.85
CA SER A 56 1.30 -3.17 -14.89
C SER A 56 -0.04 -3.23 -15.62
N SER A 57 0.00 -3.54 -16.93
CA SER A 57 -1.22 -3.69 -17.71
C SER A 57 -1.61 -5.16 -17.89
N VAL A 58 -0.64 -6.09 -17.79
CA VAL A 58 -0.87 -7.53 -17.95
C VAL A 58 -0.05 -8.28 -16.91
N PRO A 59 -0.62 -8.63 -15.76
CA PRO A 59 -1.99 -8.35 -15.33
C PRO A 59 -2.19 -6.87 -15.01
N LEU A 60 -3.44 -6.42 -15.04
CA LEU A 60 -3.75 -5.05 -14.65
C LEU A 60 -3.58 -4.93 -13.13
N MET A 61 -2.55 -4.24 -12.70
CA MET A 61 -2.11 -4.26 -11.31
C MET A 61 -1.48 -2.93 -10.91
N LEU A 62 -1.70 -2.55 -9.65
CA LEU A 62 -1.00 -1.48 -8.99
C LEU A 62 -0.27 -2.08 -7.79
N GLU A 63 1.02 -1.79 -7.67
CA GLU A 63 1.84 -2.28 -6.56
C GLU A 63 2.51 -1.12 -5.85
N LEU A 64 2.42 -1.12 -4.52
CA LEU A 64 3.11 -0.15 -3.69
C LEU A 64 4.02 -0.94 -2.75
N GLY A 65 5.33 -0.75 -2.91
CA GLY A 65 6.34 -1.44 -2.11
C GLY A 65 7.06 -0.48 -1.19
N ASP A 66 7.51 -0.99 -0.04
CA ASP A 66 8.34 -0.21 0.87
C ASP A 66 9.44 -1.07 1.46
N THR A 67 10.53 -0.42 1.85
CA THR A 67 11.69 -1.07 2.46
C THR A 67 11.69 -0.92 3.98
N GLY A 68 10.52 -0.73 4.59
CA GLY A 68 10.38 -0.56 6.02
C GLY A 68 10.63 -1.85 6.80
N LYS A 69 10.17 -1.86 8.04
CA LYS A 69 10.44 -2.96 8.97
C LYS A 69 9.80 -4.29 8.59
N GLY A 70 8.87 -4.28 7.66
CA GLY A 70 8.24 -5.51 7.21
C GLY A 70 7.13 -6.00 8.12
N ILE A 71 6.52 -7.11 7.71
CA ILE A 71 5.39 -7.73 8.40
C ILE A 71 5.68 -9.22 8.53
N SER A 72 5.52 -9.77 9.73
CA SER A 72 5.66 -11.21 9.93
C SER A 72 4.45 -11.94 9.35
N LYS A 73 4.61 -13.23 9.08
CA LYS A 73 3.49 -14.04 8.57
C LYS A 73 2.33 -14.12 9.56
N GLU A 74 2.65 -14.11 10.84
CA GLU A 74 1.63 -14.10 11.88
C GLU A 74 0.78 -12.83 11.80
N VAL A 75 1.42 -11.68 11.62
CA VAL A 75 0.72 -10.41 11.49
C VAL A 75 -0.05 -10.32 10.17
N GLU A 76 0.50 -10.86 9.07
CA GLU A 76 -0.16 -10.84 7.77
C GLU A 76 -1.59 -11.38 7.83
N SER A 77 -1.80 -12.44 8.59
CA SER A 77 -3.12 -13.08 8.68
C SER A 77 -4.15 -12.22 9.40
N LYS A 78 -3.71 -11.18 10.11
CA LYS A 78 -4.58 -10.34 10.94
C LYS A 78 -4.72 -8.91 10.42
N LEU A 79 -3.99 -8.54 9.39
CA LEU A 79 -3.87 -7.14 8.96
C LEU A 79 -5.18 -6.45 8.64
N PHE A 80 -6.12 -7.17 8.08
CA PHE A 80 -7.41 -6.60 7.67
C PHE A 80 -8.53 -6.88 8.67
N SER A 81 -8.17 -7.37 9.86
CA SER A 81 -9.15 -7.55 10.93
C SER A 81 -9.48 -6.19 11.54
N PRO A 82 -10.74 -5.97 11.96
CA PRO A 82 -11.14 -4.70 12.56
C PRO A 82 -10.27 -4.34 13.77
N PHE A 83 -9.84 -3.10 13.81
CA PHE A 83 -9.08 -2.50 14.91
C PHE A 83 -7.71 -3.11 15.16
N PHE A 84 -7.26 -4.04 14.32
CA PHE A 84 -5.90 -4.56 14.45
C PHE A 84 -4.90 -3.49 14.00
N SER A 85 -3.86 -3.26 14.80
CA SER A 85 -2.78 -2.35 14.43
C SER A 85 -1.51 -2.71 15.20
N THR A 86 -0.36 -2.59 14.53
CA THR A 86 0.95 -2.74 15.16
C THR A 86 1.53 -1.38 15.58
N LYS A 87 0.83 -0.29 15.30
CA LYS A 87 1.29 1.07 15.60
C LYS A 87 0.85 1.47 16.99
N PRO A 88 1.70 2.17 17.77
CA PRO A 88 1.31 2.63 19.11
C PRO A 88 0.06 3.49 19.11
N ASN A 89 -0.10 4.34 18.08
CA ASN A 89 -1.27 5.20 17.94
C ASN A 89 -2.17 4.75 16.80
N GLY A 90 -1.95 3.53 16.30
CA GLY A 90 -2.69 3.02 15.18
C GLY A 90 -4.09 2.61 15.59
N GLN A 91 -5.04 2.86 14.72
CA GLN A 91 -6.45 2.58 14.97
C GLN A 91 -6.95 1.33 14.25
N GLY A 92 -6.16 0.79 13.32
CA GLY A 92 -6.56 -0.36 12.53
C GLY A 92 -7.71 -0.07 11.56
N ILE A 93 -8.09 1.19 11.43
CA ILE A 93 -9.22 1.59 10.59
C ILE A 93 -8.77 1.80 9.13
N GLY A 94 -7.53 2.25 8.93
CA GLY A 94 -7.01 2.52 7.58
C GLY A 94 -7.04 1.31 6.67
N LEU A 95 -6.59 0.15 7.17
CA LEU A 95 -6.59 -1.08 6.37
C LEU A 95 -8.01 -1.62 6.14
N ILE A 96 -8.89 -1.49 7.11
CA ILE A 96 -10.29 -1.89 6.96
C ILE A 96 -10.96 -1.03 5.88
N PHE A 97 -10.70 0.26 5.87
CA PHE A 97 -11.21 1.16 4.84
C PHE A 97 -10.72 0.73 3.45
N ILE A 98 -9.42 0.46 3.32
CA ILE A 98 -8.83 0.01 2.07
C ILE A 98 -9.53 -1.27 1.58
N ARG A 99 -9.68 -2.25 2.48
CA ARG A 99 -10.34 -3.51 2.17
C ARG A 99 -11.76 -3.29 1.64
N GLU A 100 -12.54 -2.48 2.36
CA GLU A 100 -13.94 -2.25 1.99
C GLU A 100 -14.06 -1.58 0.63
N VAL A 101 -13.22 -0.58 0.35
CA VAL A 101 -13.25 0.10 -0.95
C VAL A 101 -12.85 -0.86 -2.07
N LEU A 102 -11.77 -1.62 -1.89
CA LEU A 102 -11.29 -2.53 -2.92
C LEU A 102 -12.29 -3.65 -3.20
N MET A 103 -12.88 -4.22 -2.16
CA MET A 103 -13.90 -5.26 -2.32
C MET A 103 -15.13 -4.73 -3.04
N LYS A 104 -15.55 -3.51 -2.72
CA LYS A 104 -16.70 -2.88 -3.38
C LYS A 104 -16.46 -2.70 -4.88
N HIS A 105 -15.22 -2.49 -5.27
CA HIS A 105 -14.86 -2.30 -6.68
C HIS A 105 -14.45 -3.60 -7.38
N GLY A 106 -14.59 -4.74 -6.71
CA GLY A 106 -14.29 -6.03 -7.30
C GLY A 106 -12.80 -6.32 -7.45
N CYS A 107 -11.95 -5.61 -6.73
CA CYS A 107 -10.50 -5.81 -6.78
C CYS A 107 -10.07 -6.92 -5.84
N THR A 108 -9.00 -7.63 -6.21
CA THR A 108 -8.30 -8.51 -5.29
C THR A 108 -7.02 -7.81 -4.85
N PHE A 109 -6.52 -8.16 -3.68
CA PHE A 109 -5.36 -7.47 -3.12
C PHE A 109 -4.63 -8.36 -2.13
N SER A 110 -3.35 -8.02 -1.90
CA SER A 110 -2.55 -8.69 -0.89
C SER A 110 -1.55 -7.70 -0.30
N LEU A 111 -1.14 -7.95 0.95
CA LEU A 111 -0.12 -7.16 1.63
C LEU A 111 0.78 -8.12 2.39
N ARG A 112 2.05 -8.19 2.00
CA ARG A 112 3.02 -9.05 2.68
C ARG A 112 4.44 -8.62 2.40
N THR A 113 5.36 -9.07 3.26
CA THR A 113 6.78 -8.88 3.07
C THR A 113 7.34 -10.08 2.32
N TYR A 114 8.06 -9.79 1.23
CA TYR A 114 8.66 -10.81 0.37
C TYR A 114 10.07 -11.16 0.86
N PRO A 115 10.66 -12.28 0.35
CA PRO A 115 12.00 -12.68 0.77
C PRO A 115 13.09 -11.63 0.54
N ASP A 116 12.90 -10.71 -0.40
CA ASP A 116 13.84 -9.61 -0.64
C ASP A 116 13.76 -8.50 0.41
N GLY A 117 12.89 -8.65 1.40
CA GLY A 117 12.72 -7.66 2.46
C GLY A 117 11.76 -6.53 2.12
N ILE A 118 11.20 -6.52 0.91
CA ILE A 118 10.28 -5.48 0.50
C ILE A 118 8.84 -5.89 0.83
N THR A 119 8.12 -5.01 1.50
CA THR A 119 6.70 -5.21 1.79
C THR A 119 5.90 -4.63 0.64
N ARG A 120 5.03 -5.45 0.04
CA ARG A 120 4.28 -5.04 -1.15
C ARG A 120 2.78 -5.14 -0.92
N PHE A 121 2.11 -4.06 -1.25
CA PHE A 121 0.66 -4.03 -1.35
C PHE A 121 0.31 -4.11 -2.84
N LYS A 122 -0.29 -5.21 -3.25
CA LYS A 122 -0.67 -5.43 -4.64
C LYS A 122 -2.17 -5.36 -4.79
N ILE A 123 -2.63 -4.62 -5.78
CA ILE A 123 -4.06 -4.50 -6.12
C ILE A 123 -4.24 -4.98 -7.55
N PHE A 124 -5.09 -5.97 -7.73
CA PHE A 124 -5.45 -6.49 -9.06
C PHE A 124 -6.86 -6.06 -9.39
N PHE A 125 -7.00 -5.38 -10.49
CA PHE A 125 -8.28 -4.83 -10.93
C PHE A 125 -9.12 -5.78 -11.76
#